data_100debce5f4a321506485a1d19d51f27
#
_entry.id   100debce5f4a321506485a1d19d51f27
#
_cell.length_a   1.000
_cell.length_b   1.000
_cell.length_c   1.000
_cell.angle_alpha   90.00
_cell.angle_beta   90.00
_cell.angle_gamma   90.00
#
_symmetry.space_group_name_H-M   'P 1'
#
loop_
_entity.id
_entity.type
_entity.pdbx_description
1 polymer ?
#
loop_
_entity_poly.entity_id
_entity_poly.type
_entity_poly.pdbx_seq_one_letter_code
_entity_poly.pdbx_strand_id
1 'polypeptide(L)'
;MSANIDSMLYVGETPWHGLGVSYIEPPETSDEIIRGAHLDWAVSAAPMNTDLHGHIDQYHAIYREDNQKVLGVVNRYPSIVQNVDTFRTFDNLLGSKVITDTAASLGNGEIVFGCFKLGDSYQIIDDQVDHYLVVMNDHLKPDGKVTILNTPIRVVCQNTLSAALSSATYKARIPITTDVSLNETYVNKLFDCISSSISQLSTVADKMVNQKIDSQSREKIIDALFPYLPDAGFDEKTELANARIGVLRDTFINCMKKDDLANYTGTAYQMFNAIIDFETHYFKRLDQVTNLNYRMKKLKGIGEGPILTTKFLSIKDKLVA
;
A
#
# COMPACT_ATOMS: atom_id res chain seq x y z
N MET A 1 -14.35 -13.13 0.62
CA MET A 1 -12.94 -13.42 0.24
C MET A 1 -12.25 -13.93 1.48
N SER A 2 -11.44 -14.96 1.39
CA SER A 2 -10.66 -15.46 2.54
C SER A 2 -9.59 -14.44 2.94
N ALA A 3 -9.38 -14.24 4.24
CA ALA A 3 -8.30 -13.39 4.76
C ALA A 3 -6.91 -13.98 4.48
N ASN A 4 -6.87 -15.29 4.26
CA ASN A 4 -5.67 -16.10 4.02
C ASN A 4 -4.62 -16.01 5.16
N ILE A 5 -5.08 -15.84 6.40
CA ILE A 5 -4.26 -15.79 7.60
C ILE A 5 -4.03 -17.23 8.11
N ASP A 6 -2.77 -17.59 8.34
CA ASP A 6 -2.37 -18.82 9.05
C ASP A 6 -2.27 -18.56 10.57
N SER A 7 -1.48 -17.54 10.94
CA SER A 7 -1.36 -17.07 12.32
C SER A 7 -1.19 -15.55 12.35
N MET A 8 -1.61 -14.90 13.45
CA MET A 8 -1.59 -13.45 13.55
C MET A 8 -1.64 -12.98 15.00
N LEU A 9 -0.93 -11.89 15.31
CA LEU A 9 -1.23 -11.00 16.42
C LEU A 9 -1.75 -9.66 15.89
N TYR A 10 -2.58 -8.99 16.67
CA TYR A 10 -3.00 -7.60 16.40
C TYR A 10 -3.16 -6.82 17.71
N VAL A 11 -2.96 -5.50 17.62
CA VAL A 11 -3.12 -4.56 18.73
C VAL A 11 -4.31 -3.65 18.46
N GLY A 12 -5.12 -3.41 19.50
CA GLY A 12 -6.28 -2.50 19.42
C GLY A 12 -7.45 -3.09 18.64
N GLU A 13 -7.87 -2.41 17.56
CA GLU A 13 -9.09 -2.77 16.82
C GLU A 13 -9.01 -4.14 16.16
N THR A 14 -10.02 -4.96 16.46
CA THR A 14 -10.13 -6.32 15.89
C THR A 14 -10.30 -6.26 14.36
N PRO A 15 -9.45 -6.96 13.60
CA PRO A 15 -9.62 -7.06 12.16
C PRO A 15 -10.99 -7.62 11.76
N TRP A 16 -11.52 -7.20 10.62
CA TRP A 16 -12.86 -7.58 10.13
C TRP A 16 -13.11 -9.09 10.04
N HIS A 17 -12.06 -9.90 9.92
CA HIS A 17 -12.17 -11.37 9.85
C HIS A 17 -12.15 -12.07 11.22
N GLY A 18 -11.84 -11.34 12.30
CA GLY A 18 -11.84 -11.88 13.67
C GLY A 18 -10.77 -12.92 13.98
N LEU A 19 -9.77 -13.11 13.10
CA LEU A 19 -8.68 -14.06 13.28
C LEU A 19 -7.48 -13.40 13.99
N GLY A 20 -6.74 -14.20 14.76
CA GLY A 20 -5.52 -13.79 15.45
C GLY A 20 -5.68 -13.60 16.95
N VAL A 21 -4.58 -13.31 17.62
CA VAL A 21 -4.50 -13.05 19.06
C VAL A 21 -4.48 -11.56 19.31
N SER A 22 -5.39 -11.07 20.16
CA SER A 22 -5.48 -9.65 20.54
C SER A 22 -4.48 -9.32 21.64
N TYR A 23 -3.78 -8.21 21.46
CA TYR A 23 -2.90 -7.61 22.46
C TYR A 23 -3.44 -6.25 22.89
N ILE A 24 -3.41 -5.99 24.19
CA ILE A 24 -3.81 -4.69 24.77
C ILE A 24 -2.64 -3.70 24.61
N GLU A 25 -1.43 -4.16 24.94
CA GLU A 25 -0.20 -3.39 24.80
C GLU A 25 0.61 -3.91 23.62
N PRO A 26 1.19 -3.03 22.79
CA PRO A 26 1.99 -3.43 21.66
C PRO A 26 3.27 -4.15 22.13
N PRO A 27 3.62 -5.30 21.53
CA PRO A 27 4.94 -5.89 21.74
C PRO A 27 6.07 -4.93 21.38
N GLU A 28 7.09 -4.85 22.22
CA GLU A 28 8.22 -3.93 22.07
C GLU A 28 9.51 -4.63 21.60
N THR A 29 9.49 -5.96 21.51
CA THR A 29 10.65 -6.75 21.06
C THR A 29 10.26 -7.72 19.96
N SER A 30 11.21 -8.05 19.09
CA SER A 30 11.01 -9.05 18.05
C SER A 30 10.63 -10.42 18.62
N ASP A 31 11.18 -10.80 19.76
CA ASP A 31 10.88 -12.07 20.42
C ASP A 31 9.43 -12.15 20.92
N GLU A 32 8.87 -11.03 21.39
CA GLU A 32 7.45 -10.93 21.77
C GLU A 32 6.54 -11.03 20.55
N ILE A 33 6.91 -10.32 19.46
CA ILE A 33 6.16 -10.34 18.20
C ILE A 33 6.10 -11.76 17.64
N ILE A 34 7.27 -12.43 17.57
CA ILE A 34 7.38 -13.77 16.99
C ILE A 34 6.57 -14.79 17.79
N ARG A 35 6.68 -14.76 19.11
CA ARG A 35 5.90 -15.67 19.98
C ARG A 35 4.41 -15.36 19.91
N GLY A 36 4.05 -14.08 19.99
CA GLY A 36 2.65 -13.66 19.97
C GLY A 36 1.92 -13.96 18.65
N ALA A 37 2.62 -13.87 17.54
CA ALA A 37 2.08 -14.18 16.22
C ALA A 37 2.28 -15.64 15.81
N HIS A 38 2.87 -16.48 16.66
CA HIS A 38 3.23 -17.89 16.35
C HIS A 38 4.10 -18.00 15.09
N LEU A 39 5.15 -17.17 15.01
CA LEU A 39 6.10 -17.10 13.89
C LEU A 39 7.48 -17.70 14.25
N ASP A 40 7.56 -18.44 15.37
CA ASP A 40 8.78 -19.03 15.92
C ASP A 40 9.27 -20.32 15.21
N TRP A 41 8.68 -20.60 14.05
CA TRP A 41 9.10 -21.70 13.19
C TRP A 41 10.19 -21.30 12.19
N ALA A 42 11.07 -22.26 11.89
CA ALA A 42 12.14 -22.08 10.91
C ALA A 42 11.73 -22.58 9.51
N VAL A 43 12.41 -22.04 8.51
CA VAL A 43 12.26 -22.44 7.10
C VAL A 43 13.57 -23.04 6.62
N SER A 44 13.48 -24.20 5.98
CA SER A 44 14.62 -24.90 5.39
C SER A 44 14.40 -25.21 3.92
N ALA A 45 15.47 -25.64 3.26
CA ALA A 45 15.44 -26.09 1.89
C ALA A 45 15.95 -27.51 1.79
N ALA A 46 15.29 -28.32 0.99
CA ALA A 46 15.72 -29.66 0.65
C ALA A 46 15.87 -29.79 -0.87
N PRO A 47 16.90 -30.54 -1.35
CA PRO A 47 17.02 -30.85 -2.76
C PRO A 47 15.84 -31.70 -3.23
N MET A 48 15.40 -31.49 -4.46
CA MET A 48 14.31 -32.27 -5.02
C MET A 48 14.80 -33.56 -5.63
N ASN A 49 14.02 -34.62 -5.42
CA ASN A 49 14.24 -35.92 -6.02
C ASN A 49 12.99 -36.36 -6.78
N THR A 50 13.18 -37.10 -7.86
CA THR A 50 12.11 -37.78 -8.59
C THR A 50 12.38 -39.27 -8.64
N ASP A 51 11.33 -40.07 -8.67
CA ASP A 51 11.45 -41.53 -8.71
C ASP A 51 12.17 -42.04 -9.97
N LEU A 52 12.04 -41.31 -11.07
CA LEU A 52 12.59 -41.69 -12.37
C LEU A 52 14.03 -41.23 -12.59
N HIS A 53 14.42 -40.06 -12.09
CA HIS A 53 15.70 -39.43 -12.41
C HIS A 53 16.57 -39.14 -11.18
N GLY A 54 16.13 -39.53 -9.98
CA GLY A 54 16.83 -39.26 -8.73
C GLY A 54 16.91 -37.78 -8.42
N HIS A 55 18.06 -37.32 -7.99
CA HIS A 55 18.33 -35.96 -7.55
C HIS A 55 18.30 -34.95 -8.70
N ILE A 56 17.66 -33.79 -8.45
CA ILE A 56 17.62 -32.66 -9.39
C ILE A 56 18.36 -31.48 -8.78
N ASP A 57 19.61 -31.25 -9.18
CA ASP A 57 20.52 -30.25 -8.58
C ASP A 57 20.00 -28.82 -8.61
N GLN A 58 19.16 -28.47 -9.60
CA GLN A 58 18.72 -27.10 -9.83
C GLN A 58 17.50 -26.69 -9.00
N TYR A 59 16.78 -27.63 -8.38
CA TYR A 59 15.53 -27.37 -7.70
C TYR A 59 15.58 -27.72 -6.24
N HIS A 60 15.05 -26.82 -5.41
CA HIS A 60 14.95 -26.99 -3.97
C HIS A 60 13.50 -26.76 -3.52
N ALA A 61 12.99 -27.65 -2.69
CA ALA A 61 11.73 -27.45 -1.97
C ALA A 61 12.01 -26.59 -0.75
N ILE A 62 11.25 -25.51 -0.59
CA ILE A 62 11.24 -24.67 0.61
C ILE A 62 10.14 -25.17 1.51
N TYR A 63 10.44 -25.45 2.78
CA TYR A 63 9.48 -26.01 3.71
C TYR A 63 9.65 -25.48 5.13
N ARG A 64 8.57 -25.55 5.91
CA ARG A 64 8.58 -25.26 7.35
C ARG A 64 9.08 -26.46 8.12
N GLU A 65 9.95 -26.24 9.10
CA GLU A 65 10.53 -27.33 9.90
C GLU A 65 9.52 -27.91 10.92
N ASP A 66 8.65 -27.05 11.46
CA ASP A 66 7.69 -27.41 12.52
C ASP A 66 6.63 -28.42 12.07
N ASN A 67 6.16 -28.31 10.84
CA ASN A 67 5.05 -29.12 10.32
C ASN A 67 5.35 -29.81 8.99
N GLN A 68 6.57 -29.66 8.46
CA GLN A 68 7.07 -30.25 7.21
C GLN A 68 6.27 -29.83 5.96
N LYS A 69 5.46 -28.77 6.05
CA LYS A 69 4.72 -28.27 4.88
C LYS A 69 5.67 -27.63 3.88
N VAL A 70 5.58 -28.06 2.63
CA VAL A 70 6.26 -27.43 1.50
C VAL A 70 5.55 -26.15 1.16
N LEU A 71 6.28 -25.03 1.21
CA LEU A 71 5.82 -23.69 0.86
C LEU A 71 5.90 -23.46 -0.65
N GLY A 72 6.97 -23.95 -1.27
CA GLY A 72 7.18 -23.79 -2.71
C GLY A 72 8.44 -24.50 -3.20
N VAL A 73 8.69 -24.34 -4.50
CA VAL A 73 9.88 -24.89 -5.18
C VAL A 73 10.61 -23.77 -5.89
N VAL A 74 11.91 -23.69 -5.72
CA VAL A 74 12.77 -22.70 -6.39
C VAL A 74 13.81 -23.37 -7.27
N ASN A 75 14.17 -22.72 -8.35
CA ASN A 75 15.13 -23.23 -9.33
C ASN A 75 16.57 -22.71 -9.13
N ARG A 76 16.93 -22.45 -7.88
CA ARG A 76 18.26 -21.96 -7.49
C ARG A 76 18.55 -22.36 -6.05
N TYR A 77 19.81 -22.26 -5.66
CA TYR A 77 20.15 -22.39 -4.25
C TYR A 77 19.53 -21.24 -3.45
N PRO A 78 18.68 -21.51 -2.46
CA PRO A 78 17.97 -20.47 -1.72
C PRO A 78 18.87 -19.79 -0.70
N SER A 79 18.73 -18.46 -0.57
CA SER A 79 19.21 -17.67 0.55
C SER A 79 18.01 -17.33 1.43
N ILE A 80 17.75 -18.15 2.44
CA ILE A 80 16.55 -18.06 3.29
C ILE A 80 16.80 -17.01 4.37
N VAL A 81 15.90 -16.04 4.50
CA VAL A 81 15.80 -15.17 5.66
C VAL A 81 14.82 -15.82 6.64
N GLN A 82 15.24 -16.07 7.88
CA GLN A 82 14.37 -16.60 8.90
C GLN A 82 13.38 -15.54 9.41
N ASN A 83 12.27 -15.99 9.98
CA ASN A 83 11.29 -15.08 10.55
C ASN A 83 11.93 -14.21 11.65
N VAL A 84 12.71 -14.82 12.52
CA VAL A 84 13.41 -14.12 13.61
C VAL A 84 14.33 -13.01 13.08
N ASP A 85 15.07 -13.26 12.02
CA ASP A 85 15.99 -12.28 11.45
C ASP A 85 15.24 -11.13 10.78
N THR A 86 14.06 -11.41 10.22
CA THR A 86 13.17 -10.39 9.66
C THR A 86 12.78 -9.34 10.71
N PHE A 87 12.38 -9.78 11.91
CA PHE A 87 11.89 -8.86 12.95
C PHE A 87 13.03 -8.22 13.77
N ARG A 88 14.11 -8.95 14.06
CA ARG A 88 15.26 -8.42 14.81
C ARG A 88 15.90 -7.17 14.21
N THR A 89 15.80 -7.01 12.88
CA THR A 89 16.25 -5.79 12.21
C THR A 89 15.54 -4.52 12.65
N PHE A 90 14.40 -4.65 13.34
CA PHE A 90 13.58 -3.53 13.80
C PHE A 90 13.68 -3.29 15.31
N ASP A 91 14.40 -4.13 16.08
CA ASP A 91 14.44 -4.04 17.55
C ASP A 91 14.85 -2.65 18.07
N ASN A 92 15.76 -1.96 17.39
CA ASN A 92 16.18 -0.60 17.75
C ASN A 92 15.15 0.50 17.43
N LEU A 93 14.10 0.18 16.66
CA LEU A 93 13.01 1.11 16.33
C LEU A 93 11.76 0.84 17.15
N LEU A 94 11.56 -0.41 17.58
CA LEU A 94 10.39 -0.82 18.36
C LEU A 94 10.28 -0.04 19.67
N GLY A 95 9.07 0.35 20.03
CA GLY A 95 8.78 1.14 21.22
C GLY A 95 9.26 2.60 21.18
N SER A 96 10.16 2.97 20.26
CA SER A 96 10.70 4.33 20.16
C SER A 96 10.25 5.11 18.93
N LYS A 97 10.37 4.51 17.75
CA LYS A 97 10.02 5.13 16.47
C LYS A 97 8.82 4.46 15.78
N VAL A 98 8.63 3.18 16.05
CA VAL A 98 7.52 2.41 15.51
C VAL A 98 6.84 1.61 16.61
N ILE A 99 5.54 1.43 16.48
CA ILE A 99 4.70 0.69 17.42
C ILE A 99 4.14 -0.53 16.68
N THR A 100 4.27 -1.71 17.26
CA THR A 100 3.72 -2.93 16.68
C THR A 100 2.20 -2.83 16.59
N ASP A 101 1.65 -3.02 15.40
CA ASP A 101 0.20 -3.03 15.16
C ASP A 101 -0.30 -4.43 14.80
N THR A 102 0.32 -5.07 13.80
CA THR A 102 0.01 -6.44 13.43
C THR A 102 1.26 -7.20 12.99
N ALA A 103 1.28 -8.52 13.24
CA ALA A 103 2.25 -9.42 12.63
C ALA A 103 1.55 -10.73 12.31
N ALA A 104 1.84 -11.31 11.14
CA ALA A 104 1.12 -12.49 10.70
C ALA A 104 1.91 -13.32 9.69
N SER A 105 1.46 -14.59 9.53
CA SER A 105 1.78 -15.43 8.38
C SER A 105 0.55 -15.64 7.49
N LEU A 106 0.76 -15.73 6.19
CA LEU A 106 -0.26 -15.92 5.17
C LEU A 106 -0.07 -17.26 4.47
N GLY A 107 -1.21 -17.83 4.06
CA GLY A 107 -1.23 -19.14 3.39
C GLY A 107 -0.88 -20.25 4.35
N ASN A 108 0.22 -20.95 4.09
CA ASN A 108 0.81 -21.95 5.00
C ASN A 108 2.09 -21.43 5.68
N GLY A 109 2.36 -20.12 5.55
CA GLY A 109 3.61 -19.49 5.94
C GLY A 109 4.44 -19.02 4.73
N GLU A 110 3.86 -19.00 3.53
CA GLU A 110 4.56 -18.53 2.31
C GLU A 110 5.02 -17.09 2.45
N ILE A 111 4.23 -16.25 3.11
CA ILE A 111 4.55 -14.85 3.38
C ILE A 111 4.41 -14.59 4.87
N VAL A 112 5.42 -13.98 5.45
CA VAL A 112 5.40 -13.44 6.82
C VAL A 112 5.52 -11.92 6.73
N PHE A 113 4.69 -11.19 7.50
CA PHE A 113 4.77 -9.74 7.56
C PHE A 113 4.64 -9.19 8.97
N GLY A 114 5.24 -8.02 9.20
CA GLY A 114 4.99 -7.15 10.34
C GLY A 114 4.50 -5.79 9.84
N CYS A 115 3.49 -5.24 10.49
CA CYS A 115 2.95 -3.92 10.24
C CYS A 115 3.14 -3.08 11.51
N PHE A 116 3.89 -2.02 11.41
CA PHE A 116 4.27 -1.15 12.51
C PHE A 116 3.71 0.24 12.26
N LYS A 117 2.93 0.78 13.19
CA LYS A 117 2.50 2.16 13.15
C LYS A 117 3.69 3.07 13.43
N LEU A 118 3.86 4.12 12.64
CA LEU A 118 4.88 5.14 12.92
C LEU A 118 4.46 5.94 14.15
N GLY A 119 5.40 6.16 15.08
CA GLY A 119 5.12 6.76 16.39
C GLY A 119 4.54 8.17 16.33
N ASP A 120 4.90 8.94 15.30
CA ASP A 120 4.31 10.23 15.03
C ASP A 120 3.16 10.06 14.03
N SER A 121 1.92 10.22 14.51
CA SER A 121 0.81 10.40 13.59
C SER A 121 1.00 11.74 12.88
N TYR A 122 1.06 11.70 11.57
CA TYR A 122 1.23 12.91 10.78
C TYR A 122 -0.13 13.60 10.66
N GLN A 123 -0.18 14.84 11.09
CA GLN A 123 -1.32 15.68 10.86
C GLN A 123 -1.22 16.22 9.43
N ILE A 124 -2.10 15.76 8.57
CA ILE A 124 -2.32 16.38 7.26
C ILE A 124 -3.52 17.29 7.45
N ILE A 125 -3.24 18.57 7.69
CA ILE A 125 -4.25 19.60 7.98
C ILE A 125 -4.99 19.25 9.27
N ASP A 126 -6.29 18.92 9.21
CA ASP A 126 -7.13 18.54 10.37
C ASP A 126 -7.26 17.01 10.54
N ASP A 127 -6.77 16.24 9.57
CA ASP A 127 -6.83 14.78 9.58
C ASP A 127 -5.56 14.16 10.14
N GLN A 128 -5.73 13.35 11.17
CA GLN A 128 -4.67 12.51 11.68
C GLN A 128 -4.53 11.27 10.77
N VAL A 129 -3.47 11.24 9.98
CA VAL A 129 -3.18 10.11 9.09
C VAL A 129 -2.14 9.21 9.73
N ASP A 130 -2.54 7.99 10.04
CA ASP A 130 -1.63 6.96 10.48
C ASP A 130 -0.85 6.43 9.28
N HIS A 131 0.46 6.34 9.45
CA HIS A 131 1.34 5.70 8.48
C HIS A 131 1.95 4.44 9.09
N TYR A 132 2.11 3.44 8.26
CA TYR A 132 2.64 2.15 8.67
C TYR A 132 3.91 1.83 7.90
N LEU A 133 4.88 1.32 8.63
CA LEU A 133 6.03 0.62 8.09
C LEU A 133 5.67 -0.87 8.03
N VAL A 134 5.74 -1.47 6.86
CA VAL A 134 5.46 -2.89 6.69
C VAL A 134 6.73 -3.59 6.24
N VAL A 135 7.12 -4.63 6.97
CA VAL A 135 8.16 -5.57 6.54
C VAL A 135 7.48 -6.84 6.04
N MET A 136 7.96 -7.37 4.94
CA MET A 136 7.44 -8.61 4.35
C MET A 136 8.61 -9.53 3.96
N ASN A 137 8.58 -10.75 4.49
CA ASN A 137 9.44 -11.85 4.10
C ASN A 137 8.64 -12.80 3.20
N ASP A 138 9.13 -13.02 1.98
CA ASP A 138 8.50 -13.88 0.97
C ASP A 138 9.34 -15.15 0.82
N HIS A 139 8.94 -16.22 1.49
CA HIS A 139 9.63 -17.52 1.46
C HIS A 139 9.57 -18.20 0.09
N LEU A 140 8.69 -17.74 -0.83
CA LEU A 140 8.66 -18.19 -2.22
C LEU A 140 9.76 -17.53 -3.08
N LYS A 141 10.41 -16.47 -2.54
CA LYS A 141 11.53 -15.78 -3.18
C LYS A 141 12.72 -15.66 -2.23
N PRO A 142 13.32 -16.80 -1.84
CA PRO A 142 14.39 -16.84 -0.84
C PRO A 142 15.71 -16.35 -1.45
N ASP A 143 15.85 -15.03 -1.61
CA ASP A 143 17.02 -14.37 -2.19
C ASP A 143 17.83 -13.54 -1.17
N GLY A 144 17.62 -13.83 0.13
CA GLY A 144 18.32 -13.16 1.23
C GLY A 144 17.82 -11.74 1.50
N LYS A 145 16.61 -11.38 1.04
CA LYS A 145 16.09 -10.03 1.15
C LYS A 145 14.66 -10.02 1.69
N VAL A 146 14.35 -8.99 2.47
CA VAL A 146 12.98 -8.64 2.84
C VAL A 146 12.52 -7.41 2.07
N THR A 147 11.20 -7.28 1.90
CA THR A 147 10.59 -6.08 1.34
C THR A 147 10.14 -5.19 2.48
N ILE A 148 10.51 -3.92 2.45
CA ILE A 148 10.01 -2.90 3.38
C ILE A 148 9.26 -1.85 2.56
N LEU A 149 8.13 -1.42 3.09
CA LEU A 149 7.33 -0.38 2.45
C LEU A 149 6.67 0.54 3.48
N ASN A 150 6.39 1.76 3.04
CA ASN A 150 5.57 2.72 3.79
C ASN A 150 4.20 2.86 3.13
N THR A 151 3.14 2.85 3.92
CA THR A 151 1.75 2.89 3.46
C THR A 151 0.83 3.52 4.51
N PRO A 152 -0.24 4.23 4.10
CA PRO A 152 -1.31 4.61 5.01
C PRO A 152 -2.31 3.46 5.28
N ILE A 153 -2.07 2.26 4.74
CA ILE A 153 -2.97 1.12 4.86
C ILE A 153 -2.52 0.22 6.00
N ARG A 154 -3.38 0.07 7.01
CA ARG A 154 -3.23 -0.97 8.04
C ARG A 154 -3.31 -2.35 7.42
N VAL A 155 -2.24 -3.14 7.57
CA VAL A 155 -2.17 -4.47 6.96
C VAL A 155 -2.65 -5.53 7.95
N VAL A 156 -3.80 -6.14 7.66
CA VAL A 156 -4.44 -7.16 8.52
C VAL A 156 -4.74 -8.47 7.78
N CYS A 157 -4.54 -8.53 6.45
CA CYS A 157 -4.82 -9.73 5.65
C CYS A 157 -4.13 -9.66 4.29
N GLN A 158 -4.20 -10.75 3.51
CA GLN A 158 -3.67 -10.79 2.14
C GLN A 158 -4.15 -9.65 1.24
N ASN A 159 -5.43 -9.26 1.37
CA ASN A 159 -6.00 -8.20 0.52
C ASN A 159 -5.41 -6.83 0.86
N THR A 160 -5.29 -6.51 2.17
CA THR A 160 -4.71 -5.25 2.63
C THR A 160 -3.20 -5.21 2.39
N LEU A 161 -2.49 -6.34 2.48
CA LEU A 161 -1.08 -6.42 2.08
C LEU A 161 -0.91 -6.14 0.58
N SER A 162 -1.76 -6.71 -0.27
CA SER A 162 -1.74 -6.43 -1.71
C SER A 162 -2.03 -4.96 -2.03
N ALA A 163 -2.98 -4.35 -1.31
CA ALA A 163 -3.28 -2.93 -1.44
C ALA A 163 -2.10 -2.07 -0.97
N ALA A 164 -1.48 -2.37 0.16
CA ALA A 164 -0.30 -1.70 0.69
C ALA A 164 0.88 -1.76 -0.29
N LEU A 165 1.16 -2.95 -0.84
CA LEU A 165 2.22 -3.14 -1.85
C LEU A 165 2.00 -2.32 -3.13
N SER A 166 0.75 -2.06 -3.49
CA SER A 166 0.37 -1.34 -4.71
C SER A 166 0.35 0.18 -4.52
N SER A 167 0.03 0.65 -3.30
CA SER A 167 -0.12 2.06 -2.96
C SER A 167 1.06 2.63 -2.16
N ALA A 168 2.11 1.83 -1.94
CA ALA A 168 3.27 2.24 -1.17
C ALA A 168 3.91 3.49 -1.76
N THR A 169 4.08 4.53 -0.93
CA THR A 169 4.81 5.74 -1.31
C THR A 169 6.31 5.50 -1.37
N TYR A 170 6.78 4.54 -0.59
CA TYR A 170 8.15 4.04 -0.60
C TYR A 170 8.14 2.52 -0.51
N LYS A 171 9.00 1.87 -1.30
CA LYS A 171 9.18 0.42 -1.29
C LYS A 171 10.62 0.08 -1.63
N ALA A 172 11.26 -0.71 -0.79
CA ALA A 172 12.62 -1.20 -1.01
C ALA A 172 12.74 -2.69 -0.68
N ARG A 173 13.70 -3.36 -1.28
CA ARG A 173 14.14 -4.70 -0.88
C ARG A 173 15.54 -4.58 -0.28
N ILE A 174 15.65 -4.92 0.99
CA ILE A 174 16.93 -4.85 1.71
C ILE A 174 17.48 -6.25 1.96
N PRO A 175 18.79 -6.46 1.81
CA PRO A 175 19.43 -7.71 2.20
C PRO A 175 19.41 -7.84 3.71
N ILE A 176 19.14 -9.04 4.21
CA ILE A 176 19.32 -9.40 5.61
C ILE A 176 20.60 -10.23 5.71
N THR A 177 21.51 -9.79 6.54
CA THR A 177 22.81 -10.41 6.75
C THR A 177 22.94 -10.87 8.20
N THR A 178 23.97 -11.64 8.49
CA THR A 178 24.32 -12.02 9.87
C THR A 178 24.87 -10.86 10.69
N ASP A 179 25.26 -9.76 10.04
CA ASP A 179 25.69 -8.53 10.71
C ASP A 179 24.47 -7.68 11.06
N VAL A 180 24.05 -7.74 12.32
CA VAL A 180 22.88 -7.01 12.84
C VAL A 180 23.09 -5.50 12.73
N SER A 181 24.28 -4.98 12.97
CA SER A 181 24.58 -3.55 12.93
C SER A 181 24.43 -2.98 11.50
N LEU A 182 24.77 -3.77 10.50
CA LEU A 182 24.58 -3.40 9.09
C LEU A 182 23.09 -3.37 8.74
N ASN A 183 22.33 -4.36 9.18
CA ASN A 183 20.88 -4.41 8.98
C ASN A 183 20.18 -3.20 9.62
N GLU A 184 20.54 -2.87 10.86
CA GLU A 184 20.03 -1.68 11.56
C GLU A 184 20.36 -0.38 10.80
N THR A 185 21.58 -0.27 10.27
CA THR A 185 21.98 0.89 9.48
C THR A 185 21.10 1.07 8.24
N TYR A 186 20.77 -0.03 7.55
CA TYR A 186 19.86 0.02 6.39
C TYR A 186 18.44 0.44 6.79
N VAL A 187 17.93 -0.14 7.87
CA VAL A 187 16.57 0.17 8.37
C VAL A 187 16.45 1.62 8.83
N ASN A 188 17.45 2.13 9.57
CA ASN A 188 17.46 3.54 10.00
C ASN A 188 17.48 4.52 8.82
N LYS A 189 18.34 4.29 7.82
CA LYS A 189 18.36 5.13 6.61
C LYS A 189 17.03 5.11 5.88
N LEU A 190 16.42 3.94 5.81
CA LEU A 190 15.12 3.78 5.20
C LEU A 190 14.03 4.55 5.96
N PHE A 191 14.03 4.44 7.29
CA PHE A 191 13.11 5.18 8.15
C PHE A 191 13.25 6.70 7.95
N ASP A 192 14.47 7.21 7.90
CA ASP A 192 14.72 8.64 7.65
C ASP A 192 14.19 9.09 6.28
N CYS A 193 14.36 8.27 5.24
CA CYS A 193 13.79 8.54 3.91
C CYS A 193 12.27 8.57 3.94
N ILE A 194 11.64 7.63 4.66
CA ILE A 194 10.17 7.56 4.80
C ILE A 194 9.65 8.79 5.53
N SER A 195 10.24 9.13 6.69
CA SER A 195 9.84 10.29 7.49
C SER A 195 9.97 11.60 6.71
N SER A 196 11.06 11.76 5.95
CA SER A 196 11.24 12.90 5.06
C SER A 196 10.17 12.97 3.96
N SER A 197 9.83 11.84 3.35
CA SER A 197 8.79 11.78 2.31
C SER A 197 7.41 12.16 2.83
N ILE A 198 7.06 11.72 4.03
CA ILE A 198 5.78 12.04 4.67
C ILE A 198 5.74 13.55 5.00
N SER A 199 6.80 14.11 5.55
CA SER A 199 6.90 15.55 5.82
C SER A 199 6.72 16.39 4.55
N GLN A 200 7.27 15.94 3.42
CA GLN A 200 7.05 16.59 2.12
C GLN A 200 5.58 16.52 1.68
N LEU A 201 4.90 15.40 1.87
CA LEU A 201 3.48 15.24 1.55
C LEU A 201 2.61 16.19 2.39
N SER A 202 2.86 16.30 3.70
CA SER A 202 2.18 17.27 4.56
C SER A 202 2.37 18.68 4.05
N THR A 203 3.60 19.09 3.71
CA THR A 203 3.89 20.42 3.15
C THR A 203 3.13 20.67 1.84
N VAL A 204 2.98 19.66 0.97
CA VAL A 204 2.21 19.79 -0.28
C VAL A 204 0.72 19.95 0.02
N ALA A 205 0.18 19.19 0.96
CA ALA A 205 -1.21 19.28 1.38
C ALA A 205 -1.52 20.67 1.97
N ASP A 206 -0.66 21.18 2.85
CA ASP A 206 -0.79 22.54 3.42
C ASP A 206 -0.79 23.61 2.34
N LYS A 207 0.10 23.51 1.34
CA LYS A 207 0.10 24.42 0.20
C LYS A 207 -1.21 24.36 -0.57
N MET A 208 -1.77 23.17 -0.79
CA MET A 208 -3.05 23.01 -1.50
C MET A 208 -4.24 23.60 -0.73
N VAL A 209 -4.24 23.52 0.61
CA VAL A 209 -5.29 24.15 1.45
C VAL A 209 -5.20 25.67 1.37
N ASN A 210 -4.00 26.22 1.37
CA ASN A 210 -3.78 27.64 1.29
C ASN A 210 -3.99 28.20 -0.13
N GLN A 211 -3.93 27.36 -1.16
CA GLN A 211 -4.18 27.74 -2.55
C GLN A 211 -5.68 27.86 -2.81
N LYS A 212 -6.20 29.10 -2.82
CA LYS A 212 -7.61 29.37 -3.13
C LYS A 212 -7.86 29.25 -4.63
N ILE A 213 -8.98 28.65 -4.99
CA ILE A 213 -9.48 28.51 -6.36
C ILE A 213 -10.81 29.24 -6.44
N ASP A 214 -10.85 30.34 -7.18
CA ASP A 214 -12.09 31.08 -7.43
C ASP A 214 -13.01 30.31 -8.40
N SER A 215 -14.23 30.78 -8.56
CA SER A 215 -15.23 30.14 -9.42
C SER A 215 -14.79 30.08 -10.89
N GLN A 216 -14.08 31.07 -11.39
CA GLN A 216 -13.63 31.13 -12.78
C GLN A 216 -12.47 30.12 -13.03
N SER A 217 -11.51 30.10 -12.14
CA SER A 217 -10.40 29.13 -12.19
C SER A 217 -10.90 27.70 -12.03
N ARG A 218 -11.89 27.48 -11.15
CA ARG A 218 -12.52 26.18 -10.98
C ARG A 218 -13.15 25.69 -12.28
N GLU A 219 -13.93 26.52 -12.97
CA GLU A 219 -14.55 26.14 -14.24
C GLU A 219 -13.50 25.82 -15.31
N LYS A 220 -12.44 26.63 -15.43
CA LYS A 220 -11.32 26.35 -16.35
C LYS A 220 -10.65 25.00 -16.06
N ILE A 221 -10.47 24.67 -14.79
CA ILE A 221 -9.90 23.36 -14.39
C ILE A 221 -10.86 22.23 -14.77
N ILE A 222 -12.17 22.37 -14.50
CA ILE A 222 -13.18 21.39 -14.88
C ILE A 222 -13.21 21.20 -16.40
N ASP A 223 -13.17 22.28 -17.18
CA ASP A 223 -13.09 22.23 -18.63
C ASP A 223 -11.84 21.51 -19.13
N ALA A 224 -10.72 21.74 -18.49
CA ALA A 224 -9.48 21.05 -18.83
C ALA A 224 -9.51 19.56 -18.45
N LEU A 225 -10.14 19.18 -17.33
CA LEU A 225 -10.24 17.79 -16.90
C LEU A 225 -11.24 17.00 -17.76
N PHE A 226 -12.38 17.60 -18.08
CA PHE A 226 -13.50 17.01 -18.80
C PHE A 226 -13.89 17.89 -20.02
N PRO A 227 -13.02 17.97 -21.05
CA PRO A 227 -13.28 18.82 -22.20
C PRO A 227 -14.47 18.30 -23.01
N TYR A 228 -15.40 19.19 -23.37
CA TYR A 228 -16.39 18.87 -24.37
C TYR A 228 -15.75 18.72 -25.74
N LEU A 229 -16.30 17.81 -26.54
CA LEU A 229 -15.91 17.70 -27.94
C LEU A 229 -16.43 18.93 -28.71
N PRO A 230 -15.64 19.48 -29.65
CA PRO A 230 -16.06 20.58 -30.47
C PRO A 230 -17.31 20.22 -31.27
N ASP A 231 -18.20 21.18 -31.38
CA ASP A 231 -19.42 21.03 -32.15
C ASP A 231 -19.06 20.86 -33.63
N ALA A 232 -19.16 19.65 -34.15
CA ALA A 232 -18.82 19.28 -35.52
C ALA A 232 -20.02 19.39 -36.47
N GLY A 233 -21.06 20.17 -36.09
CA GLY A 233 -22.35 20.22 -36.78
C GLY A 233 -23.15 18.95 -36.50
N PHE A 234 -24.46 18.95 -36.67
CA PHE A 234 -25.44 17.92 -36.33
C PHE A 234 -24.96 16.44 -36.39
N ASP A 235 -24.03 16.08 -35.49
CA ASP A 235 -23.53 14.71 -35.31
C ASP A 235 -24.06 14.14 -33.97
N GLU A 236 -25.08 13.26 -34.08
CA GLU A 236 -25.70 12.58 -32.93
C GLU A 236 -24.69 11.90 -32.01
N LYS A 237 -23.56 11.41 -32.56
CA LYS A 237 -22.50 10.79 -31.75
C LYS A 237 -21.76 11.80 -30.87
N THR A 238 -21.49 12.99 -31.40
CA THR A 238 -20.86 14.11 -30.65
C THR A 238 -21.82 14.61 -29.57
N GLU A 239 -23.11 14.77 -29.87
CA GLU A 239 -24.11 15.15 -28.86
C GLU A 239 -24.18 14.12 -27.72
N LEU A 240 -24.26 12.82 -28.06
CA LEU A 240 -24.32 11.75 -27.07
C LEU A 240 -23.02 11.70 -26.24
N ALA A 241 -21.85 11.91 -26.85
CA ALA A 241 -20.57 11.98 -26.15
C ALA A 241 -20.51 13.19 -25.19
N ASN A 242 -20.95 14.36 -25.62
CA ASN A 242 -21.00 15.56 -24.79
C ASN A 242 -22.02 15.43 -23.65
N ALA A 243 -23.16 14.79 -23.85
CA ALA A 243 -24.09 14.47 -22.79
C ALA A 243 -23.46 13.58 -21.72
N ARG A 244 -22.69 12.55 -22.11
CA ARG A 244 -21.91 11.72 -21.18
C ARG A 244 -20.84 12.50 -20.41
N ILE A 245 -20.12 13.40 -21.08
CA ILE A 245 -19.15 14.29 -20.43
C ILE A 245 -19.86 15.17 -19.41
N GLY A 246 -21.04 15.71 -19.73
CA GLY A 246 -21.87 16.47 -18.78
C GLY A 246 -22.17 15.68 -17.49
N VAL A 247 -22.60 14.41 -17.62
CA VAL A 247 -22.85 13.54 -16.46
C VAL A 247 -21.58 13.31 -15.63
N LEU A 248 -20.40 13.16 -16.26
CA LEU A 248 -19.14 13.02 -15.54
C LEU A 248 -18.77 14.30 -14.76
N ARG A 249 -18.99 15.49 -15.39
CA ARG A 249 -18.77 16.80 -14.73
C ARG A 249 -19.67 16.96 -13.51
N ASP A 250 -20.96 16.66 -13.64
CA ASP A 250 -21.93 16.75 -12.54
C ASP A 250 -21.55 15.78 -11.40
N THR A 251 -21.14 14.57 -11.73
CA THR A 251 -20.68 13.59 -10.77
C THR A 251 -19.43 14.08 -10.02
N PHE A 252 -18.47 14.66 -10.73
CA PHE A 252 -17.28 15.26 -10.14
C PHE A 252 -17.62 16.45 -9.23
N ILE A 253 -18.52 17.35 -9.67
CA ILE A 253 -19.01 18.46 -8.85
C ILE A 253 -19.68 17.96 -7.56
N ASN A 254 -20.40 16.85 -7.63
CA ASN A 254 -21.00 16.23 -6.45
C ASN A 254 -19.93 15.63 -5.50
N CYS A 255 -18.84 15.08 -6.02
CA CYS A 255 -17.70 14.69 -5.17
C CYS A 255 -17.11 15.88 -4.39
N MET A 256 -17.08 17.07 -4.99
CA MET A 256 -16.60 18.30 -4.32
C MET A 256 -17.51 18.77 -3.18
N LYS A 257 -18.80 18.41 -3.19
CA LYS A 257 -19.81 18.83 -2.22
C LYS A 257 -19.96 17.89 -1.03
N LYS A 258 -19.13 16.86 -0.92
CA LYS A 258 -19.19 15.92 0.21
C LYS A 258 -18.84 16.60 1.52
N ASP A 259 -19.47 16.15 2.62
CA ASP A 259 -19.36 16.76 3.94
C ASP A 259 -17.92 16.75 4.49
N ASP A 260 -17.17 15.71 4.19
CA ASP A 260 -15.75 15.58 4.56
C ASP A 260 -14.83 16.61 3.89
N LEU A 261 -15.28 17.23 2.80
CA LEU A 261 -14.55 18.30 2.10
C LEU A 261 -15.10 19.71 2.38
N ALA A 262 -16.11 19.85 3.22
CA ALA A 262 -16.79 21.12 3.46
C ALA A 262 -15.84 22.21 4.02
N ASN A 263 -14.95 21.83 4.93
CA ASN A 263 -13.96 22.75 5.54
C ASN A 263 -12.91 23.26 4.55
N TYR A 264 -12.76 22.62 3.40
CA TYR A 264 -11.77 22.96 2.39
C TYR A 264 -12.38 23.60 1.14
N THR A 265 -13.62 24.07 1.24
CA THR A 265 -14.35 24.66 0.11
C THR A 265 -13.57 25.80 -0.55
N GLY A 266 -13.43 25.73 -1.88
CA GLY A 266 -12.74 26.73 -2.67
C GLY A 266 -11.21 26.63 -2.60
N THR A 267 -10.66 25.49 -2.25
CA THR A 267 -9.22 25.25 -2.22
C THR A 267 -8.77 24.21 -3.26
N ALA A 268 -7.48 24.23 -3.60
CA ALA A 268 -6.88 23.19 -4.43
C ALA A 268 -6.96 21.81 -3.75
N TYR A 269 -6.95 21.75 -2.43
CA TYR A 269 -7.07 20.52 -1.66
C TYR A 269 -8.45 19.87 -1.83
N GLN A 270 -9.54 20.68 -1.78
CA GLN A 270 -10.88 20.18 -2.07
C GLN A 270 -10.96 19.52 -3.45
N MET A 271 -10.48 20.22 -4.48
CA MET A 271 -10.48 19.69 -5.84
C MET A 271 -9.65 18.42 -5.98
N PHE A 272 -8.48 18.38 -5.36
CA PHE A 272 -7.59 17.24 -5.39
C PHE A 272 -8.26 15.97 -4.80
N ASN A 273 -8.87 16.09 -3.62
CA ASN A 273 -9.56 14.97 -2.99
C ASN A 273 -10.81 14.54 -3.76
N ALA A 274 -11.58 15.51 -4.27
CA ALA A 274 -12.73 15.20 -5.13
C ALA A 274 -12.33 14.44 -6.41
N ILE A 275 -11.17 14.75 -7.00
CA ILE A 275 -10.64 14.02 -8.16
C ILE A 275 -10.26 12.59 -7.77
N ILE A 276 -9.60 12.40 -6.64
CA ILE A 276 -9.24 11.07 -6.15
C ILE A 276 -10.49 10.22 -5.88
N ASP A 277 -11.49 10.81 -5.22
CA ASP A 277 -12.76 10.14 -4.97
C ASP A 277 -13.47 9.78 -6.28
N PHE A 278 -13.55 10.73 -7.22
CA PHE A 278 -14.15 10.50 -8.53
C PHE A 278 -13.41 9.40 -9.31
N GLU A 279 -12.07 9.44 -9.40
CA GLU A 279 -11.27 8.41 -10.08
C GLU A 279 -11.41 7.04 -9.41
N THR A 280 -11.57 7.01 -8.11
CA THR A 280 -11.66 5.76 -7.35
C THR A 280 -13.03 5.12 -7.49
N HIS A 281 -14.10 5.89 -7.48
CA HIS A 281 -15.46 5.39 -7.34
C HIS A 281 -16.32 5.47 -8.61
N TYR A 282 -16.08 6.48 -9.45
CA TYR A 282 -16.99 6.82 -10.54
C TYR A 282 -16.34 6.74 -11.92
N PHE A 283 -15.03 6.95 -12.03
CA PHE A 283 -14.36 6.94 -13.32
C PHE A 283 -14.28 5.53 -13.89
N LYS A 284 -15.09 5.29 -14.94
CA LYS A 284 -15.06 4.04 -15.75
C LYS A 284 -14.30 4.34 -17.02
N ARG A 285 -13.25 3.58 -17.32
CA ARG A 285 -12.71 3.54 -18.67
C ARG A 285 -13.77 2.96 -19.62
N LEU A 286 -13.88 3.54 -20.81
CA LEU A 286 -14.81 3.14 -21.85
C LEU A 286 -14.55 1.72 -22.40
N ASP A 287 -13.44 1.11 -22.05
CA ASP A 287 -12.95 -0.15 -22.61
C ASP A 287 -13.22 -1.38 -21.72
N GLN A 288 -14.44 -1.57 -21.27
CA GLN A 288 -14.98 -2.88 -20.82
C GLN A 288 -14.58 -3.40 -19.44
N VAL A 289 -13.88 -2.67 -18.61
CA VAL A 289 -13.49 -3.19 -17.29
C VAL A 289 -14.53 -2.75 -16.25
N THR A 290 -15.08 -3.71 -15.50
CA THR A 290 -15.96 -3.38 -14.37
C THR A 290 -15.24 -2.48 -13.40
N ASN A 291 -15.95 -1.58 -12.71
CA ASN A 291 -15.37 -0.69 -11.71
C ASN A 291 -14.48 -1.46 -10.70
N LEU A 292 -14.85 -2.69 -10.35
CA LEU A 292 -14.10 -3.55 -9.46
C LEU A 292 -12.72 -3.92 -10.06
N ASN A 293 -12.68 -4.30 -11.35
CA ASN A 293 -11.42 -4.66 -12.01
C ASN A 293 -10.50 -3.44 -12.19
N TYR A 294 -11.05 -2.27 -12.47
CA TYR A 294 -10.30 -1.02 -12.55
C TYR A 294 -9.71 -0.66 -11.16
N ARG A 295 -10.53 -0.71 -10.11
CA ARG A 295 -10.08 -0.51 -8.73
C ARG A 295 -8.99 -1.51 -8.33
N MET A 296 -9.18 -2.79 -8.64
CA MET A 296 -8.20 -3.84 -8.35
C MET A 296 -6.90 -3.64 -9.13
N LYS A 297 -6.95 -3.22 -10.38
CA LYS A 297 -5.76 -2.87 -11.17
C LYS A 297 -5.04 -1.65 -10.58
N LYS A 298 -5.78 -0.60 -10.21
CA LYS A 298 -5.23 0.59 -9.57
C LYS A 298 -4.60 0.26 -8.21
N LEU A 299 -5.28 -0.55 -7.38
CA LEU A 299 -4.76 -1.02 -6.09
C LEU A 299 -3.53 -1.91 -6.24
N LYS A 300 -3.39 -2.65 -7.35
CA LYS A 300 -2.22 -3.49 -7.64
C LYS A 300 -1.08 -2.73 -8.33
N GLY A 301 -1.24 -1.43 -8.59
CA GLY A 301 -0.26 -0.65 -9.36
C GLY A 301 -0.12 -1.13 -10.81
N ILE A 302 -1.10 -1.87 -11.34
CA ILE A 302 -1.12 -2.41 -12.68
C ILE A 302 -2.04 -1.51 -13.53
N GLY A 303 -1.47 -0.82 -14.52
CA GLY A 303 -2.20 0.06 -15.42
C GLY A 303 -1.68 1.48 -15.41
N GLU A 304 -2.30 2.33 -16.23
CA GLU A 304 -2.01 3.76 -16.20
C GLU A 304 -2.39 4.34 -14.85
N GLY A 305 -1.50 5.16 -14.28
CA GLY A 305 -1.72 5.84 -13.01
C GLY A 305 -2.96 6.76 -13.02
N PRO A 306 -3.24 7.48 -11.92
CA PRO A 306 -4.39 8.36 -11.80
C PRO A 306 -4.31 9.50 -12.83
N ILE A 307 -5.05 9.36 -13.93
CA ILE A 307 -4.95 10.23 -15.12
C ILE A 307 -5.39 11.66 -14.78
N LEU A 308 -6.57 11.79 -14.15
CA LEU A 308 -7.12 13.11 -13.83
C LEU A 308 -6.33 13.78 -12.69
N THR A 309 -5.92 13.02 -11.68
CA THR A 309 -5.07 13.51 -10.60
C THR A 309 -3.74 14.06 -11.15
N THR A 310 -3.05 13.30 -12.01
CA THR A 310 -1.81 13.76 -12.65
C THR A 310 -2.03 15.00 -13.51
N LYS A 311 -3.12 15.02 -14.28
CA LYS A 311 -3.50 16.16 -15.11
C LYS A 311 -3.78 17.41 -14.26
N PHE A 312 -4.56 17.27 -13.19
CA PHE A 312 -4.83 18.36 -12.26
C PHE A 312 -3.54 18.96 -11.70
N LEU A 313 -2.63 18.13 -11.18
CA LEU A 313 -1.35 18.59 -10.62
C LEU A 313 -0.51 19.37 -11.64
N SER A 314 -0.61 19.04 -12.92
CA SER A 314 0.13 19.72 -13.99
C SER A 314 -0.47 21.07 -14.41
N ILE A 315 -1.75 21.30 -14.17
CA ILE A 315 -2.46 22.48 -14.66
C ILE A 315 -2.88 23.47 -13.56
N LYS A 316 -3.05 23.02 -12.30
CA LYS A 316 -3.59 23.85 -11.21
C LYS A 316 -2.84 25.16 -11.02
N ASP A 317 -1.51 25.14 -11.05
CA ASP A 317 -0.69 26.33 -10.82
C ASP A 317 -0.75 27.32 -12.01
N LYS A 318 -1.05 26.82 -13.22
CA LYS A 318 -1.16 27.64 -14.44
C LYS A 318 -2.54 28.32 -14.59
N LEU A 319 -3.58 27.70 -14.02
CA LEU A 319 -4.96 28.16 -14.18
C LEU A 319 -5.47 28.97 -12.97
N VAL A 320 -4.72 28.99 -11.88
CA VAL A 320 -5.02 29.73 -10.64
C VAL A 320 -4.21 31.04 -10.54
N ALA A 321 -3.29 31.30 -11.50
CA ALA A 321 -2.45 32.48 -11.54
C ALA A 321 -3.20 33.73 -12.02
#